data_4839f6f32e955e9ab7e67a5f07504d53
#
_entry.id   4839f6f32e955e9ab7e67a5f07504d53
#
_cell.length_a   1.000
_cell.length_b   1.000
_cell.length_c   1.000
_cell.angle_alpha   90.00
_cell.angle_beta   90.00
_cell.angle_gamma   90.00
#
_symmetry.space_group_name_H-M   'P 1'
#
loop_
_entity.id
_entity.type
_entity.pdbx_description
1 polymer ?
#
loop_
_entity_poly.entity_id
_entity_poly.type
_entity_poly.pdbx_seq_one_letter_code
_entity_poly.pdbx_strand_id
1 'polypeptide(L)'
;MINEAAILAVKNGRRAVSQKDLQESVEVVLVGKEKKDRILSVQERRIVSYHEVGHALVNALQKDAEPVQKITIVPRTMGALGYVMQVPEEEKYLNTQKELEAMLVGYLGGRAAEELVFDTVTTGAANDIEQATKVARAMITQISSVLQKLLLLSLKAPFKGLLRQNCWFLSVFPLSCQNPEVLPVCPESQFLSQQHEIS
;
A
#
# COMPACT_ATOMS: atom_id res chain seq x y z
N MET A 1 -6.34 -23.61 11.27
CA MET A 1 -7.73 -23.15 11.35
C MET A 1 -8.65 -24.19 11.98
N ILE A 2 -8.87 -25.40 11.41
CA ILE A 2 -9.81 -26.41 11.95
C ILE A 2 -9.47 -26.80 13.39
N ASN A 3 -8.21 -27.03 13.72
CA ASN A 3 -7.77 -27.33 15.08
C ASN A 3 -8.09 -26.20 16.08
N GLU A 4 -7.88 -24.94 15.68
CA GLU A 4 -8.23 -23.77 16.53
C GLU A 4 -9.74 -23.66 16.72
N ALA A 5 -10.54 -23.92 15.69
CA ALA A 5 -12.00 -23.97 15.81
C ALA A 5 -12.49 -25.05 16.76
N ALA A 6 -11.83 -26.23 16.74
CA ALA A 6 -12.13 -27.31 17.68
C ALA A 6 -11.81 -26.90 19.14
N ILE A 7 -10.66 -26.25 19.35
CA ILE A 7 -10.26 -25.72 20.66
C ILE A 7 -11.29 -24.68 21.16
N LEU A 8 -11.75 -23.77 20.29
CA LEU A 8 -12.78 -22.79 20.62
C LEU A 8 -14.11 -23.45 21.00
N ALA A 9 -14.53 -24.47 20.27
CA ALA A 9 -15.75 -25.22 20.58
C ALA A 9 -15.68 -25.87 21.97
N VAL A 10 -14.58 -26.57 22.27
CA VAL A 10 -14.35 -27.22 23.57
C VAL A 10 -14.28 -26.18 24.68
N LYS A 11 -13.57 -25.07 24.51
CA LYS A 11 -13.47 -23.96 25.46
C LYS A 11 -14.85 -23.38 25.81
N ASN A 12 -15.77 -23.38 24.84
CA ASN A 12 -17.14 -22.91 25.01
C ASN A 12 -18.11 -24.04 25.45
N GLY A 13 -17.60 -25.17 25.91
CA GLY A 13 -18.40 -26.30 26.45
C GLY A 13 -19.18 -27.08 25.39
N ARG A 14 -18.87 -26.93 24.10
CA ARG A 14 -19.55 -27.58 22.97
C ARG A 14 -18.78 -28.79 22.47
N ARG A 15 -19.52 -29.81 22.03
CA ARG A 15 -18.96 -31.05 21.46
C ARG A 15 -18.78 -31.01 19.93
N ALA A 16 -19.32 -29.99 19.28
CA ALA A 16 -19.27 -29.81 17.83
C ALA A 16 -18.80 -28.39 17.48
N VAL A 17 -18.06 -28.28 16.40
CA VAL A 17 -17.59 -27.02 15.84
C VAL A 17 -18.76 -26.34 15.12
N SER A 18 -19.01 -25.08 15.41
CA SER A 18 -19.98 -24.24 14.74
C SER A 18 -19.30 -23.36 13.69
N GLN A 19 -20.07 -22.80 12.77
CA GLN A 19 -19.57 -21.83 11.78
C GLN A 19 -18.92 -20.61 12.46
N LYS A 20 -19.45 -20.18 13.61
CA LYS A 20 -18.88 -19.09 14.40
C LYS A 20 -17.45 -19.41 14.88
N ASP A 21 -17.20 -20.66 15.29
CA ASP A 21 -15.85 -21.09 15.71
C ASP A 21 -14.87 -21.10 14.53
N LEU A 22 -15.35 -21.48 13.34
CA LEU A 22 -14.55 -21.44 12.13
C LEU A 22 -14.19 -20.00 11.77
N GLN A 23 -15.15 -19.08 11.79
CA GLN A 23 -14.91 -17.66 11.52
C GLN A 23 -13.92 -17.06 12.52
N GLU A 24 -14.12 -17.26 13.82
CA GLU A 24 -13.18 -16.78 14.84
C GLU A 24 -11.80 -17.43 14.71
N SER A 25 -11.73 -18.72 14.32
CA SER A 25 -10.45 -19.39 14.10
C SER A 25 -9.65 -18.80 12.93
N VAL A 26 -10.31 -18.33 11.88
CA VAL A 26 -9.68 -17.58 10.79
C VAL A 26 -9.06 -16.29 11.32
N GLU A 27 -9.81 -15.51 12.09
CA GLU A 27 -9.33 -14.26 12.69
C GLU A 27 -8.16 -14.50 13.65
N VAL A 28 -8.25 -15.54 14.50
CA VAL A 28 -7.16 -15.92 15.42
C VAL A 28 -5.88 -16.27 14.68
N VAL A 29 -5.97 -16.94 13.54
CA VAL A 29 -4.80 -17.33 12.74
C VAL A 29 -4.20 -16.15 11.98
N LEU A 30 -5.05 -15.23 11.45
CA LEU A 30 -4.60 -14.12 10.62
C LEU A 30 -4.07 -12.94 11.45
N VAL A 31 -4.78 -12.57 12.51
CA VAL A 31 -4.52 -11.33 13.29
C VAL A 31 -4.32 -11.56 14.78
N GLY A 32 -4.41 -12.80 15.23
CA GLY A 32 -4.25 -13.18 16.62
C GLY A 32 -5.53 -13.12 17.43
N LYS A 33 -5.41 -13.47 18.73
CA LYS A 33 -6.54 -13.49 19.65
C LYS A 33 -6.96 -12.07 20.04
N GLU A 34 -8.23 -11.92 20.41
CA GLU A 34 -8.76 -10.68 20.98
C GLU A 34 -8.00 -10.31 22.26
N LYS A 35 -7.53 -9.06 22.36
CA LYS A 35 -6.96 -8.48 23.57
C LYS A 35 -8.06 -7.87 24.43
N LYS A 36 -8.48 -8.58 25.47
CA LYS A 36 -9.51 -8.11 26.41
C LYS A 36 -8.99 -7.06 27.40
N ASP A 37 -7.68 -7.02 27.61
CA ASP A 37 -7.03 -6.18 28.63
C ASP A 37 -6.68 -4.78 28.09
N ARG A 38 -6.80 -4.54 26.80
CA ARG A 38 -6.48 -3.24 26.20
C ARG A 38 -7.75 -2.39 26.07
N ILE A 39 -7.85 -1.40 26.92
CA ILE A 39 -8.92 -0.41 26.88
C ILE A 39 -8.41 0.79 26.07
N LEU A 40 -8.96 0.97 24.86
CA LEU A 40 -8.73 2.19 24.08
C LEU A 40 -9.51 3.34 24.71
N SER A 41 -8.89 4.51 24.80
CA SER A 41 -9.60 5.74 25.15
C SER A 41 -10.70 6.03 24.13
N VAL A 42 -11.68 6.86 24.49
CA VAL A 42 -12.76 7.24 23.57
C VAL A 42 -12.20 7.93 22.32
N GLN A 43 -11.17 8.75 22.50
CA GLN A 43 -10.52 9.45 21.40
C GLN A 43 -9.76 8.48 20.48
N GLU A 44 -8.94 7.59 21.02
CA GLU A 44 -8.23 6.57 20.23
C GLU A 44 -9.21 5.67 19.48
N ARG A 45 -10.29 5.22 20.13
CA ARG A 45 -11.33 4.44 19.49
C ARG A 45 -11.94 5.16 18.31
N ARG A 46 -12.19 6.47 18.46
CA ARG A 46 -12.72 7.29 17.37
C ARG A 46 -11.72 7.38 16.22
N ILE A 47 -10.44 7.64 16.48
CA ILE A 47 -9.40 7.70 15.45
C ILE A 47 -9.30 6.37 14.72
N VAL A 48 -9.18 5.24 15.44
CA VAL A 48 -9.11 3.91 14.85
C VAL A 48 -10.37 3.60 14.01
N SER A 49 -11.56 4.01 14.48
CA SER A 49 -12.80 3.79 13.71
C SER A 49 -12.77 4.50 12.35
N TYR A 50 -12.35 5.75 12.31
CA TYR A 50 -12.25 6.50 11.04
C TYR A 50 -11.16 5.93 10.15
N HIS A 51 -10.05 5.49 10.73
CA HIS A 51 -8.94 4.84 10.02
C HIS A 51 -9.42 3.57 9.30
N GLU A 52 -10.05 2.64 10.03
CA GLU A 52 -10.54 1.38 9.45
C GLU A 52 -11.68 1.60 8.43
N VAL A 53 -12.59 2.54 8.72
CA VAL A 53 -13.64 2.92 7.76
C VAL A 53 -13.04 3.57 6.51
N GLY A 54 -11.97 4.35 6.65
CA GLY A 54 -11.21 4.91 5.54
C GLY A 54 -10.68 3.84 4.59
N HIS A 55 -10.01 2.83 5.12
CA HIS A 55 -9.57 1.67 4.35
C HIS A 55 -10.73 0.96 3.65
N ALA A 56 -11.79 0.66 4.39
CA ALA A 56 -12.93 -0.07 3.86
C ALA A 56 -13.67 0.71 2.76
N LEU A 57 -13.88 2.01 2.97
CA LEU A 57 -14.57 2.88 2.00
C LEU A 57 -13.77 2.99 0.69
N VAL A 58 -12.48 3.24 0.80
CA VAL A 58 -11.59 3.36 -0.35
C VAL A 58 -11.56 2.05 -1.15
N ASN A 59 -11.43 0.90 -0.47
CA ASN A 59 -11.44 -0.40 -1.14
C ASN A 59 -12.79 -0.73 -1.77
N ALA A 60 -13.91 -0.44 -1.10
CA ALA A 60 -15.25 -0.69 -1.62
C ALA A 60 -15.60 0.17 -2.86
N LEU A 61 -14.99 1.35 -2.99
CA LEU A 61 -15.21 2.23 -4.14
C LEU A 61 -14.31 1.92 -5.35
N GLN A 62 -13.28 1.09 -5.18
CA GLN A 62 -12.38 0.70 -6.25
C GLN A 62 -12.86 -0.57 -6.95
N LYS A 63 -12.78 -0.58 -8.27
CA LYS A 63 -13.21 -1.72 -9.09
C LYS A 63 -12.24 -2.92 -9.00
N ASP A 64 -10.95 -2.62 -8.89
CA ASP A 64 -9.88 -3.63 -8.96
C ASP A 64 -9.35 -4.01 -7.55
N ALA A 65 -10.05 -3.58 -6.48
CA ALA A 65 -9.74 -3.95 -5.10
C ALA A 65 -10.51 -5.22 -4.68
N GLU A 66 -9.94 -5.95 -3.73
CA GLU A 66 -10.60 -7.10 -3.12
C GLU A 66 -11.82 -6.67 -2.28
N PRO A 67 -12.91 -7.47 -2.27
CA PRO A 67 -14.12 -7.12 -1.54
C PRO A 67 -13.89 -7.09 -0.02
N VAL A 68 -14.41 -6.05 0.62
CA VAL A 68 -14.39 -5.90 2.07
C VAL A 68 -15.46 -6.79 2.70
N GLN A 69 -15.05 -7.72 3.53
CA GLN A 69 -15.97 -8.63 4.25
C GLN A 69 -16.26 -8.19 5.67
N LYS A 70 -15.28 -7.62 6.37
CA LYS A 70 -15.42 -7.26 7.77
C LYS A 70 -14.56 -6.06 8.12
N ILE A 71 -15.10 -5.18 8.96
CA ILE A 71 -14.39 -4.09 9.61
C ILE A 71 -14.49 -4.31 11.11
N THR A 72 -13.40 -4.13 11.84
CA THR A 72 -13.40 -4.24 13.30
C THR A 72 -12.37 -3.29 13.93
N ILE A 73 -12.72 -2.80 15.12
CA ILE A 73 -11.83 -1.99 15.97
C ILE A 73 -11.46 -2.74 17.26
N VAL A 74 -11.59 -4.06 17.24
CA VAL A 74 -11.22 -4.92 18.38
C VAL A 74 -9.72 -5.18 18.33
N PRO A 75 -8.95 -4.77 19.35
CA PRO A 75 -7.50 -5.00 19.38
C PRO A 75 -7.15 -6.48 19.38
N ARG A 76 -6.14 -6.86 18.61
CA ARG A 76 -5.66 -8.23 18.48
C ARG A 76 -4.21 -8.39 18.96
N THR A 77 -3.81 -9.63 19.27
CA THR A 77 -2.50 -9.92 19.88
C THR A 77 -1.31 -9.65 18.95
N MET A 78 -1.51 -9.65 17.63
CA MET A 78 -0.46 -9.31 16.66
C MET A 78 -0.25 -7.80 16.45
N GLY A 79 -0.81 -6.97 17.34
CA GLY A 79 -0.52 -5.53 17.38
C GLY A 79 -1.57 -4.65 16.68
N ALA A 80 -2.49 -5.22 15.93
CA ALA A 80 -3.57 -4.48 15.29
C ALA A 80 -4.54 -3.90 16.35
N LEU A 81 -4.88 -2.61 16.21
CA LEU A 81 -5.90 -1.93 17.01
C LEU A 81 -7.29 -2.10 16.40
N GLY A 82 -7.34 -2.22 15.10
CA GLY A 82 -8.45 -2.59 14.26
C GLY A 82 -7.92 -3.29 13.01
N TYR A 83 -8.79 -3.75 12.15
CA TYR A 83 -8.42 -4.23 10.81
C TYR A 83 -9.64 -4.31 9.90
N VAL A 84 -9.39 -4.20 8.61
CA VAL A 84 -10.32 -4.49 7.53
C VAL A 84 -9.96 -5.86 6.96
N MET A 85 -10.91 -6.79 6.95
CA MET A 85 -10.75 -8.09 6.33
C MET A 85 -11.23 -8.03 4.89
N GLN A 86 -10.32 -8.31 3.98
CA GLN A 86 -10.59 -8.53 2.58
C GLN A 86 -10.39 -10.01 2.27
N VAL A 87 -11.23 -10.58 1.45
CA VAL A 87 -11.11 -11.97 1.03
C VAL A 87 -11.25 -12.01 -0.47
N PRO A 88 -10.20 -12.47 -1.19
CA PRO A 88 -10.29 -12.64 -2.63
C PRO A 88 -11.40 -13.62 -2.98
N GLU A 89 -12.14 -13.34 -4.03
CA GLU A 89 -13.20 -14.23 -4.52
C GLU A 89 -12.63 -15.50 -5.15
N GLU A 90 -11.42 -15.41 -5.71
CA GLU A 90 -10.71 -16.51 -6.34
C GLU A 90 -9.25 -16.57 -5.88
N GLU A 91 -8.66 -17.77 -5.89
CA GLU A 91 -7.22 -17.93 -5.67
C GLU A 91 -6.45 -17.28 -6.82
N LYS A 92 -5.64 -16.26 -6.48
CA LYS A 92 -4.92 -15.46 -7.45
C LYS A 92 -3.42 -15.46 -7.16
N TYR A 93 -2.63 -15.82 -8.16
CA TYR A 93 -1.17 -15.89 -8.06
C TYR A 93 -0.46 -14.72 -8.74
N LEU A 94 -1.16 -13.98 -9.60
CA LEU A 94 -0.60 -12.87 -10.37
C LEU A 94 -1.45 -11.61 -10.15
N ASN A 95 -0.79 -10.51 -9.84
CA ASN A 95 -1.44 -9.20 -9.72
C ASN A 95 -1.13 -8.35 -10.96
N THR A 96 -2.15 -7.71 -11.48
CA THR A 96 -2.01 -6.73 -12.55
C THR A 96 -1.53 -5.38 -11.98
N GLN A 97 -1.04 -4.51 -12.84
CA GLN A 97 -0.65 -3.16 -12.43
C GLN A 97 -1.81 -2.39 -11.76
N LYS A 98 -3.03 -2.52 -12.30
CA LYS A 98 -4.22 -1.85 -11.75
C LYS A 98 -4.57 -2.33 -10.34
N GLU A 99 -4.43 -3.62 -10.08
CA GLU A 99 -4.67 -4.19 -8.75
C GLU A 99 -3.62 -3.72 -7.75
N LEU A 100 -2.36 -3.60 -8.16
CA LEU A 100 -1.31 -3.04 -7.31
C LEU A 100 -1.54 -1.55 -7.02
N GLU A 101 -2.01 -0.78 -8.00
CA GLU A 101 -2.43 0.61 -7.80
C GLU A 101 -3.61 0.68 -6.82
N ALA A 102 -4.60 -0.21 -6.95
CA ALA A 102 -5.72 -0.30 -6.02
C ALA A 102 -5.27 -0.66 -4.59
N MET A 103 -4.32 -1.60 -4.45
CA MET A 103 -3.72 -1.94 -3.16
C MET A 103 -3.02 -0.74 -2.51
N LEU A 104 -2.25 0.05 -3.29
CA LEU A 104 -1.61 1.27 -2.79
C LEU A 104 -2.62 2.27 -2.25
N VAL A 105 -3.67 2.53 -3.02
CA VAL A 105 -4.75 3.44 -2.61
C VAL A 105 -5.47 2.90 -1.38
N GLY A 106 -5.69 1.59 -1.31
CA GLY A 106 -6.26 0.91 -0.15
C GLY A 106 -5.43 1.11 1.12
N TYR A 107 -4.11 0.89 1.07
CA TYR A 107 -3.22 1.10 2.22
C TYR A 107 -3.18 2.56 2.70
N LEU A 108 -3.35 3.53 1.82
CA LEU A 108 -3.33 4.95 2.19
C LEU A 108 -4.68 5.47 2.71
N GLY A 109 -5.77 4.71 2.53
CA GLY A 109 -7.13 5.11 2.87
C GLY A 109 -7.33 5.48 4.34
N GLY A 110 -6.76 4.71 5.26
CA GLY A 110 -6.84 4.98 6.71
C GLY A 110 -6.17 6.30 7.09
N ARG A 111 -4.95 6.53 6.62
CA ARG A 111 -4.22 7.78 6.85
C ARG A 111 -4.95 8.99 6.26
N ALA A 112 -5.48 8.87 5.06
CA ALA A 112 -6.25 9.94 4.43
C ALA A 112 -7.51 10.28 5.23
N ALA A 113 -8.18 9.29 5.80
CA ALA A 113 -9.34 9.51 6.67
C ALA A 113 -8.95 10.23 7.98
N GLU A 114 -7.83 9.88 8.61
CA GLU A 114 -7.33 10.58 9.78
C GLU A 114 -7.05 12.06 9.47
N GLU A 115 -6.33 12.34 8.38
CA GLU A 115 -5.97 13.69 7.96
C GLU A 115 -7.21 14.54 7.67
N LEU A 116 -8.20 13.99 6.94
CA LEU A 116 -9.43 14.69 6.59
C LEU A 116 -10.32 15.03 7.80
N VAL A 117 -10.37 14.15 8.81
CA VAL A 117 -11.33 14.29 9.92
C VAL A 117 -10.71 14.96 11.14
N PHE A 118 -9.42 14.72 11.38
CA PHE A 118 -8.74 15.19 12.61
C PHE A 118 -7.65 16.22 12.34
N ASP A 119 -7.39 16.55 11.06
CA ASP A 119 -6.29 17.46 10.64
C ASP A 119 -4.93 17.01 11.23
N THR A 120 -4.76 15.71 11.42
CA THR A 120 -3.54 15.10 11.94
C THR A 120 -3.43 13.65 11.49
N VAL A 121 -2.23 13.10 11.60
CA VAL A 121 -1.97 11.70 11.31
C VAL A 121 -1.30 11.05 12.51
N THR A 122 -1.62 9.77 12.76
CA THR A 122 -1.07 9.04 13.90
C THR A 122 -0.05 8.00 13.45
N THR A 123 0.69 7.47 14.43
CA THR A 123 1.59 6.33 14.20
C THR A 123 0.85 5.04 13.88
N GLY A 124 -0.48 5.01 14.01
CA GLY A 124 -1.32 3.87 13.63
C GLY A 124 -1.13 3.46 12.18
N ALA A 125 -0.94 4.44 11.29
CA ALA A 125 -0.72 4.21 9.86
C ALA A 125 0.70 3.73 9.47
N ALA A 126 1.61 3.50 10.44
CA ALA A 126 3.01 3.17 10.12
C ALA A 126 3.15 1.86 9.32
N ASN A 127 2.39 0.83 9.68
CA ASN A 127 2.39 -0.45 8.97
C ASN A 127 1.85 -0.31 7.54
N ASP A 128 0.80 0.48 7.34
CA ASP A 128 0.18 0.70 6.03
C ASP A 128 1.14 1.44 5.10
N ILE A 129 1.86 2.44 5.60
CA ILE A 129 2.91 3.13 4.86
C ILE A 129 4.05 2.17 4.48
N GLU A 130 4.43 1.26 5.39
CA GLU A 130 5.44 0.24 5.10
C GLU A 130 4.98 -0.70 3.98
N GLN A 131 3.74 -1.21 4.05
CA GLN A 131 3.17 -2.07 3.00
C GLN A 131 3.04 -1.32 1.67
N ALA A 132 2.49 -0.12 1.68
CA ALA A 132 2.41 0.74 0.49
C ALA A 132 3.80 0.96 -0.14
N THR A 133 4.82 1.22 0.68
CA THR A 133 6.20 1.40 0.20
C THR A 133 6.75 0.12 -0.43
N LYS A 134 6.49 -1.06 0.16
CA LYS A 134 6.90 -2.35 -0.41
C LYS A 134 6.26 -2.59 -1.78
N VAL A 135 4.95 -2.34 -1.90
CA VAL A 135 4.22 -2.49 -3.17
C VAL A 135 4.74 -1.50 -4.22
N ALA A 136 4.91 -0.22 -3.86
CA ALA A 136 5.45 0.78 -4.77
C ALA A 136 6.87 0.42 -5.27
N ARG A 137 7.75 -0.06 -4.39
CA ARG A 137 9.07 -0.56 -4.77
C ARG A 137 8.99 -1.76 -5.72
N ALA A 138 8.12 -2.73 -5.42
CA ALA A 138 7.91 -3.89 -6.28
C ALA A 138 7.39 -3.49 -7.67
N MET A 139 6.46 -2.54 -7.73
CA MET A 139 5.98 -1.98 -9.00
C MET A 139 7.11 -1.36 -9.83
N ILE A 140 8.00 -0.60 -9.21
CA ILE A 140 9.13 0.03 -9.90
C ILE A 140 10.17 -1.02 -10.34
N THR A 141 10.51 -1.97 -9.48
CA THR A 141 11.63 -2.89 -9.70
C THR A 141 11.27 -4.15 -10.50
N GLN A 142 10.02 -4.63 -10.38
CA GLN A 142 9.61 -5.92 -10.93
C GLN A 142 8.62 -5.78 -12.10
N ILE A 143 7.79 -4.72 -12.10
CA ILE A 143 6.68 -4.58 -13.05
C ILE A 143 6.88 -3.36 -13.96
N SER A 144 7.90 -2.55 -13.69
CA SER A 144 8.08 -1.23 -14.29
C SER A 144 8.10 -1.26 -15.82
N SER A 145 6.95 -0.91 -16.40
CA SER A 145 6.84 -0.52 -17.80
C SER A 145 7.63 0.76 -18.12
N VAL A 146 8.08 1.53 -17.13
CA VAL A 146 8.86 2.77 -17.33
C VAL A 146 10.25 2.44 -17.84
N LEU A 147 10.95 1.49 -17.20
CA LEU A 147 12.23 0.98 -17.70
C LEU A 147 12.06 0.30 -19.06
N GLN A 148 10.99 -0.46 -19.24
CA GLN A 148 10.69 -1.13 -20.50
C GLN A 148 10.32 -0.13 -21.60
N LYS A 149 9.54 0.91 -21.29
CA LYS A 149 9.24 2.01 -22.23
C LYS A 149 10.49 2.83 -22.57
N LEU A 150 11.35 3.13 -21.60
CA LEU A 150 12.65 3.77 -21.82
C LEU A 150 13.56 2.90 -22.68
N LEU A 151 13.64 1.60 -22.43
CA LEU A 151 14.40 0.66 -23.22
C LEU A 151 13.84 0.54 -24.64
N LEU A 152 12.52 0.43 -24.81
CA LEU A 152 11.86 0.39 -26.12
C LEU A 152 11.99 1.72 -26.89
N LEU A 153 11.96 2.85 -26.20
CA LEU A 153 12.22 4.16 -26.80
C LEU A 153 13.70 4.28 -27.23
N SER A 154 14.62 3.79 -26.42
CA SER A 154 16.04 3.77 -26.77
C SER A 154 16.37 2.82 -27.95
N LEU A 155 15.63 1.72 -28.08
CA LEU A 155 15.76 0.78 -29.18
C LEU A 155 15.09 1.26 -30.50
N LYS A 156 14.07 2.12 -30.38
CA LYS A 156 13.33 2.67 -31.56
C LYS A 156 13.87 4.01 -32.06
N ALA A 157 14.67 4.72 -31.27
CA ALA A 157 15.25 5.98 -31.67
C ALA A 157 16.68 5.76 -32.21
N PRO A 158 17.05 6.34 -33.36
CA PRO A 158 18.46 6.39 -33.76
C PRO A 158 19.24 7.14 -32.68
N PHE A 159 20.19 6.46 -32.09
CA PHE A 159 20.95 6.76 -30.89
C PHE A 159 21.53 8.18 -30.75
N LYS A 160 21.54 8.99 -31.81
CA LYS A 160 22.18 10.32 -31.84
C LYS A 160 21.28 11.52 -31.53
N GLY A 161 19.94 11.34 -31.47
CA GLY A 161 19.02 12.48 -31.28
C GLY A 161 18.47 12.61 -29.86
N LEU A 162 18.35 11.51 -29.14
CA LEU A 162 17.57 11.46 -27.88
C LEU A 162 18.35 11.96 -26.66
N LEU A 163 19.67 11.83 -26.64
CA LEU A 163 20.52 12.31 -25.55
C LEU A 163 20.65 13.84 -25.48
N ARG A 164 20.30 14.56 -26.57
CA ARG A 164 20.37 16.02 -26.59
C ARG A 164 19.15 16.75 -26.06
N GLN A 165 17.98 16.09 -25.97
CA GLN A 165 16.72 16.75 -25.59
C GLN A 165 16.21 16.44 -24.18
N ASN A 166 16.80 15.47 -23.46
CA ASN A 166 16.29 15.03 -22.16
C ASN A 166 17.28 15.18 -21.00
N CYS A 167 18.09 16.24 -20.99
CA CYS A 167 18.88 16.61 -19.80
C CYS A 167 18.02 16.85 -18.54
N TRP A 168 16.73 17.07 -18.70
CA TRP A 168 15.81 17.29 -17.58
C TRP A 168 15.51 16.02 -16.77
N PHE A 169 15.63 14.83 -17.39
CA PHE A 169 15.33 13.56 -16.73
C PHE A 169 16.47 13.06 -15.81
N LEU A 170 17.69 13.52 -16.06
CA LEU A 170 18.86 13.14 -15.23
C LEU A 170 18.96 13.94 -13.94
N SER A 171 18.30 15.10 -13.85
CA SER A 171 18.26 15.90 -12.61
C SER A 171 17.30 15.36 -11.54
N VAL A 172 16.38 14.46 -11.91
CA VAL A 172 15.39 13.85 -10.98
C VAL A 172 15.90 12.54 -10.36
N PHE A 173 16.99 11.95 -10.88
CA PHE A 173 17.58 10.71 -10.34
C PHE A 173 19.05 10.91 -9.97
N PRO A 174 19.37 11.26 -8.70
CA PRO A 174 20.75 11.54 -8.28
C PRO A 174 21.65 10.30 -8.09
N LEU A 175 21.24 9.11 -8.54
CA LEU A 175 21.94 7.87 -8.18
C LEU A 175 22.95 7.34 -9.22
N SER A 176 23.19 8.00 -10.34
CA SER A 176 24.14 7.47 -11.35
C SER A 176 25.22 8.44 -11.84
N CYS A 177 25.34 9.62 -11.27
CA CYS A 177 26.38 10.60 -11.69
C CYS A 177 27.65 10.56 -10.83
N GLN A 178 28.12 9.40 -10.39
CA GLN A 178 29.39 9.27 -9.67
C GLN A 178 30.58 8.83 -10.54
N ASN A 179 30.43 8.81 -11.85
CA ASN A 179 31.56 8.50 -12.73
C ASN A 179 31.77 9.62 -13.75
N PRO A 180 32.72 10.54 -13.53
CA PRO A 180 32.92 11.75 -14.38
C PRO A 180 33.51 11.47 -15.76
N GLU A 181 33.87 10.24 -16.11
CA GLU A 181 34.53 9.91 -17.34
C GLU A 181 33.60 9.58 -18.54
N VAL A 182 32.29 9.57 -18.36
CA VAL A 182 31.35 9.03 -19.39
C VAL A 182 30.37 10.05 -19.97
N LEU A 183 30.33 11.31 -19.49
CA LEU A 183 29.40 12.31 -20.05
C LEU A 183 30.10 13.62 -20.41
N PRO A 184 29.94 14.16 -21.64
CA PRO A 184 30.40 15.49 -21.99
C PRO A 184 29.55 16.54 -21.23
N VAL A 185 30.25 17.44 -20.54
CA VAL A 185 29.71 18.60 -19.83
C VAL A 185 28.85 19.45 -20.76
N CYS A 186 27.60 19.66 -20.44
CA CYS A 186 26.73 20.62 -21.13
C CYS A 186 27.17 22.04 -20.72
N PRO A 187 27.50 22.96 -21.65
CA PRO A 187 27.90 24.31 -21.28
C PRO A 187 26.71 25.10 -20.69
N GLU A 188 26.97 25.79 -19.59
CA GLU A 188 25.99 26.58 -18.79
C GLU A 188 25.28 27.71 -19.54
N SER A 189 25.72 28.04 -20.75
CA SER A 189 25.21 29.19 -21.54
C SER A 189 23.81 28.96 -22.15
N GLN A 190 23.25 27.76 -22.12
CA GLN A 190 21.90 27.50 -22.66
C GLN A 190 20.79 27.49 -21.62
N PHE A 191 21.09 27.62 -20.34
CA PHE A 191 20.10 27.58 -19.27
C PHE A 191 19.36 28.89 -19.04
N LEU A 192 19.91 30.01 -19.47
CA LEU A 192 19.36 31.36 -19.19
C LEU A 192 18.43 31.90 -20.29
N SER A 193 18.35 31.26 -21.47
CA SER A 193 17.49 31.77 -22.55
C SER A 193 16.06 31.26 -22.58
N GLN A 194 15.73 30.25 -21.78
CA GLN A 194 14.36 29.66 -21.75
C GLN A 194 13.47 30.15 -20.63
N GLN A 195 13.94 31.00 -19.71
CA GLN A 195 13.11 31.54 -18.65
C GLN A 195 12.31 32.80 -19.04
N HIS A 196 12.47 33.33 -20.25
CA HIS A 196 11.82 34.57 -20.70
C HIS A 196 10.60 34.36 -21.61
N GLU A 197 10.19 33.13 -21.90
CA GLU A 197 9.02 32.87 -22.77
C GLU A 197 7.77 32.34 -22.02
N ILE A 198 7.77 32.35 -20.69
CA ILE A 198 6.56 32.04 -19.90
C ILE A 198 6.32 33.17 -18.90
N SER A 199 5.82 34.28 -19.42
CA SER A 199 5.09 35.30 -18.65
C SER A 199 3.93 35.80 -19.46
#